data_0a7ed8ab73a2944e78db9573a1cd97dc
#
_entry.id   0a7ed8ab73a2944e78db9573a1cd97dc
#
_cell.length_a   1.000
_cell.length_b   1.000
_cell.length_c   1.000
_cell.angle_alpha   90.00
_cell.angle_beta   90.00
_cell.angle_gamma   90.00
#
_symmetry.space_group_name_H-M   'P 1'
#
loop_
_entity.id
_entity.type
_entity.pdbx_description
1 polymer ?
#
loop_
_entity_poly.entity_id
_entity_poly.type
_entity_poly.pdbx_seq_one_letter_code
_entity_poly.pdbx_strand_id
1 'polypeptide(L)'
;MEHETLEDLRRISKDEKMGKKKVFLRVYLKTNNVCEAARTVGINERTATNWVKIYRETGKLPVDRKKGRPLGACRTLNPKQERHIVKCLVDKTPRQYKFRFALWTGRAVRQLIKAECGVDMPARTVRSYLKRWGFTPQRPEKRAREQKPQAVEKWVERNYPRIARAAKSMGYEIFWGDETGVSTRSTYSRGYAPKGKTPILSVTSVVSCRVNMISAVSNRGKLHFRLFHGPLSILKYLRFLRDLMNDAGHPIVVIVDNLRIHHAKIVKAWLAKRKDRVRCFFLPAYSPELNPDELVNADLKLGIGRREPAFDKVELECQMREHMEANRNSPDKMKKMFNKPSVNYARKG
;
A
#
# COMPACT_ATOMS: atom_id res chain seq x y z
N MET A 1 -30.40 -5.70 -48.60
CA MET A 1 -29.19 -4.97 -48.11
C MET A 1 -29.67 -3.58 -47.73
N GLU A 2 -29.79 -3.35 -46.43
CA GLU A 2 -30.29 -2.13 -45.84
C GLU A 2 -29.39 -0.93 -46.16
N HIS A 3 -29.99 0.18 -46.56
CA HIS A 3 -29.30 1.43 -46.84
C HIS A 3 -28.78 2.02 -45.50
N GLU A 4 -27.50 1.77 -45.17
CA GLU A 4 -26.82 2.55 -44.12
C GLU A 4 -26.79 4.02 -44.54
N THR A 5 -27.40 4.88 -43.72
CA THR A 5 -27.49 6.33 -43.97
C THR A 5 -26.14 7.02 -43.75
N LEU A 6 -25.96 8.20 -44.38
CA LEU A 6 -24.78 9.06 -44.19
C LEU A 6 -24.51 9.40 -42.72
N GLU A 7 -25.51 9.38 -41.86
CA GLU A 7 -25.37 9.58 -40.40
C GLU A 7 -24.78 8.40 -39.69
N ASP A 8 -25.08 7.17 -40.09
CA ASP A 8 -24.45 5.97 -39.52
C ASP A 8 -22.98 5.89 -39.90
N LEU A 9 -22.64 6.34 -41.10
CA LEU A 9 -21.23 6.45 -41.54
C LEU A 9 -20.47 7.54 -40.74
N ARG A 10 -21.11 8.63 -40.31
CA ARG A 10 -20.52 9.66 -39.44
C ARG A 10 -20.33 9.18 -37.98
N ARG A 11 -21.21 8.35 -37.46
CA ARG A 11 -21.06 7.72 -36.12
C ARG A 11 -19.84 6.79 -36.06
N ILE A 12 -19.60 6.02 -37.12
CA ILE A 12 -18.46 5.12 -37.24
C ILE A 12 -17.12 5.90 -37.34
N SER A 13 -17.14 7.16 -37.79
CA SER A 13 -15.93 7.99 -37.92
C SER A 13 -15.42 8.60 -36.61
N LYS A 14 -16.14 8.46 -35.50
CA LYS A 14 -15.71 8.96 -34.19
C LYS A 14 -14.70 8.06 -33.46
N ASP A 15 -14.63 6.79 -33.84
CA ASP A 15 -13.65 5.86 -33.29
C ASP A 15 -12.47 5.70 -34.24
N GLU A 16 -11.36 6.34 -33.85
CA GLU A 16 -10.00 6.12 -34.31
C GLU A 16 -9.69 6.11 -35.84
N LYS A 17 -8.45 6.44 -36.17
CA LYS A 17 -7.88 6.44 -37.53
C LYS A 17 -8.22 5.21 -38.38
N MET A 18 -8.50 4.06 -37.75
CA MET A 18 -8.95 2.84 -38.42
C MET A 18 -10.40 2.95 -38.92
N GLY A 19 -11.25 3.70 -38.23
CA GLY A 19 -12.64 3.97 -38.66
C GLY A 19 -12.70 4.74 -39.98
N LYS A 20 -11.88 5.79 -40.12
CA LYS A 20 -11.81 6.57 -41.38
C LYS A 20 -11.42 5.73 -42.59
N LYS A 21 -10.50 4.79 -42.45
CA LYS A 21 -10.06 3.87 -43.55
C LYS A 21 -11.17 2.90 -43.95
N LYS A 22 -11.90 2.37 -42.97
CA LYS A 22 -13.05 1.49 -43.24
C LYS A 22 -14.18 2.21 -43.95
N VAL A 23 -14.49 3.40 -43.49
CA VAL A 23 -15.55 4.28 -44.09
C VAL A 23 -15.12 4.61 -45.54
N PHE A 24 -13.90 5.07 -45.74
CA PHE A 24 -13.37 5.38 -47.06
C PHE A 24 -13.49 4.19 -48.02
N LEU A 25 -13.05 3.00 -47.60
CA LEU A 25 -13.12 1.82 -48.45
C LEU A 25 -14.57 1.42 -48.81
N ARG A 26 -15.51 1.53 -47.87
CA ARG A 26 -16.93 1.28 -48.13
C ARG A 26 -17.50 2.25 -49.19
N VAL A 27 -17.19 3.54 -49.05
CA VAL A 27 -17.64 4.55 -50.03
C VAL A 27 -17.01 4.28 -51.39
N TYR A 28 -15.72 4.02 -51.42
CA TYR A 28 -14.98 3.69 -52.64
C TYR A 28 -15.55 2.44 -53.35
N LEU A 29 -15.85 1.37 -52.62
CA LEU A 29 -16.42 0.13 -53.19
C LEU A 29 -17.86 0.34 -53.75
N LYS A 30 -18.60 1.33 -53.22
CA LYS A 30 -19.93 1.67 -53.73
C LYS A 30 -19.91 2.61 -54.94
N THR A 31 -18.99 3.60 -54.94
CA THR A 31 -18.97 4.65 -55.97
C THR A 31 -17.94 4.39 -57.07
N ASN A 32 -17.01 3.51 -56.82
CA ASN A 32 -15.81 3.25 -57.66
C ASN A 32 -15.03 4.53 -58.01
N ASN A 33 -15.24 5.61 -57.24
CA ASN A 33 -14.64 6.93 -57.43
C ASN A 33 -13.80 7.31 -56.23
N VAL A 34 -12.48 7.44 -56.42
CA VAL A 34 -11.51 7.75 -55.33
C VAL A 34 -11.70 9.17 -54.81
N CYS A 35 -11.92 10.15 -55.73
CA CYS A 35 -12.04 11.55 -55.37
C CYS A 35 -13.31 11.80 -54.54
N GLU A 36 -14.43 11.19 -54.94
CA GLU A 36 -15.70 11.29 -54.20
C GLU A 36 -15.61 10.67 -52.82
N ALA A 37 -15.05 9.46 -52.73
CA ALA A 37 -14.82 8.80 -51.45
C ALA A 37 -13.85 9.59 -50.52
N ALA A 38 -12.84 10.24 -51.11
CA ALA A 38 -11.90 11.07 -50.36
C ALA A 38 -12.60 12.31 -49.77
N ARG A 39 -13.44 12.98 -50.55
CA ARG A 39 -14.24 14.14 -50.14
C ARG A 39 -15.23 13.77 -49.03
N THR A 40 -15.94 12.64 -49.19
CA THR A 40 -16.92 12.16 -48.19
C THR A 40 -16.28 11.91 -46.80
N VAL A 41 -15.06 11.43 -46.77
CA VAL A 41 -14.36 11.09 -45.51
C VAL A 41 -13.44 12.22 -45.01
N GLY A 42 -13.25 13.26 -45.83
CA GLY A 42 -12.39 14.40 -45.49
C GLY A 42 -10.91 14.02 -45.42
N ILE A 43 -10.43 13.27 -46.42
CA ILE A 43 -9.03 12.88 -46.57
C ILE A 43 -8.44 13.42 -47.86
N ASN A 44 -7.12 13.62 -47.89
CA ASN A 44 -6.43 14.08 -49.08
C ASN A 44 -6.46 13.04 -50.15
N GLU A 45 -6.72 13.42 -51.42
CA GLU A 45 -6.86 12.54 -52.58
C GLU A 45 -5.62 11.65 -52.82
N ARG A 46 -4.41 12.20 -52.59
CA ARG A 46 -3.16 11.40 -52.67
C ARG A 46 -3.11 10.30 -51.63
N THR A 47 -3.63 10.55 -50.43
CA THR A 47 -3.74 9.53 -49.40
C THR A 47 -4.76 8.45 -49.78
N ALA A 48 -5.90 8.88 -50.32
CA ALA A 48 -6.97 8.01 -50.79
C ALA A 48 -6.48 7.08 -51.91
N THR A 49 -5.81 7.65 -52.92
CA THR A 49 -5.19 6.88 -54.04
C THR A 49 -4.20 5.84 -53.53
N ASN A 50 -3.34 6.20 -52.58
CA ASN A 50 -2.41 5.25 -51.97
C ASN A 50 -3.13 4.12 -51.22
N TRP A 51 -4.20 4.42 -50.50
CA TRP A 51 -4.98 3.40 -49.82
C TRP A 51 -5.67 2.44 -50.77
N VAL A 52 -6.19 2.92 -51.89
CA VAL A 52 -6.77 2.08 -52.97
C VAL A 52 -5.72 1.21 -53.60
N LYS A 53 -4.55 1.77 -53.92
CA LYS A 53 -3.44 1.00 -54.45
C LYS A 53 -3.06 -0.17 -53.52
N ILE A 54 -2.83 0.08 -52.25
CA ILE A 54 -2.50 -0.95 -51.27
C ILE A 54 -3.63 -1.99 -51.15
N TYR A 55 -4.89 -1.55 -51.18
CA TYR A 55 -6.02 -2.44 -51.10
C TYR A 55 -6.13 -3.36 -52.34
N ARG A 56 -5.90 -2.81 -53.54
CA ARG A 56 -5.91 -3.58 -54.78
C ARG A 56 -4.77 -4.63 -54.83
N GLU A 57 -3.59 -4.27 -54.30
CA GLU A 57 -2.41 -5.15 -54.27
C GLU A 57 -2.50 -6.22 -53.19
N THR A 58 -3.07 -5.91 -52.00
CA THR A 58 -2.99 -6.79 -50.83
C THR A 58 -4.33 -7.33 -50.31
N GLY A 59 -5.45 -6.84 -50.84
CA GLY A 59 -6.79 -7.16 -50.34
C GLY A 59 -7.08 -6.63 -48.90
N LYS A 60 -6.15 -5.88 -48.32
CA LYS A 60 -6.23 -5.42 -46.90
C LYS A 60 -6.13 -3.90 -46.80
N LEU A 61 -6.80 -3.37 -45.77
CA LEU A 61 -6.65 -1.97 -45.42
C LEU A 61 -5.24 -1.65 -44.96
N PRO A 62 -4.66 -0.50 -45.40
CA PRO A 62 -3.35 -0.09 -44.98
C PRO A 62 -3.27 0.11 -43.48
N VAL A 63 -2.35 -0.57 -42.80
CA VAL A 63 -2.10 -0.43 -41.38
C VAL A 63 -1.20 0.76 -41.16
N ASP A 64 -1.58 1.64 -40.18
CA ASP A 64 -0.71 2.74 -39.81
C ASP A 64 0.56 2.21 -39.15
N ARG A 65 1.69 2.38 -39.82
CA ARG A 65 2.99 2.10 -39.21
C ARG A 65 3.14 3.04 -38.01
N LYS A 66 3.41 2.50 -36.82
CA LYS A 66 3.73 3.30 -35.64
C LYS A 66 4.86 4.26 -36.01
N LYS A 67 4.56 5.56 -35.96
CA LYS A 67 5.56 6.60 -36.19
C LYS A 67 6.57 6.56 -35.05
N GLY A 68 7.85 6.53 -35.36
CA GLY A 68 8.94 6.56 -34.40
C GLY A 68 9.85 5.33 -34.48
N ARG A 69 10.90 5.38 -33.70
CA ARG A 69 11.87 4.27 -33.62
C ARG A 69 11.23 3.02 -33.01
N PRO A 70 11.56 1.82 -33.47
CA PRO A 70 11.12 0.58 -32.83
C PRO A 70 11.50 0.57 -31.35
N LEU A 71 10.62 0.00 -30.53
CA LEU A 71 10.87 -0.18 -29.11
C LEU A 71 12.20 -0.94 -28.90
N GLY A 72 13.17 -0.28 -28.25
CA GLY A 72 14.47 -0.87 -27.99
C GLY A 72 15.58 -0.54 -29.00
N ALA A 73 15.29 0.16 -30.09
CA ALA A 73 16.33 0.67 -30.99
C ALA A 73 17.20 1.71 -30.25
N CYS A 74 18.52 1.64 -30.48
CA CYS A 74 19.52 2.55 -29.86
C CYS A 74 19.51 2.54 -28.33
N ARG A 75 19.38 1.38 -27.71
CA ARG A 75 19.58 1.25 -26.26
C ARG A 75 21.04 1.54 -25.90
N THR A 76 21.23 2.31 -24.85
CA THR A 76 22.58 2.65 -24.34
C THR A 76 23.29 1.43 -23.75
N LEU A 77 22.52 0.49 -23.14
CA LEU A 77 23.01 -0.77 -22.65
C LEU A 77 22.65 -1.91 -23.61
N ASN A 78 23.59 -2.83 -23.84
CA ASN A 78 23.33 -4.04 -24.59
C ASN A 78 22.57 -5.07 -23.73
N PRO A 79 21.95 -6.12 -24.31
CA PRO A 79 21.17 -7.11 -23.56
C PRO A 79 21.94 -7.88 -22.48
N LYS A 80 23.26 -8.06 -22.64
CA LYS A 80 24.12 -8.71 -21.63
C LYS A 80 24.32 -7.80 -20.43
N GLN A 81 24.60 -6.52 -20.68
CA GLN A 81 24.72 -5.50 -19.63
C GLN A 81 23.41 -5.30 -18.87
N GLU A 82 22.26 -5.26 -19.57
CA GLU A 82 20.96 -5.16 -18.92
C GLU A 82 20.72 -6.31 -17.94
N ARG A 83 20.94 -7.56 -18.38
CA ARG A 83 20.80 -8.76 -17.52
C ARG A 83 21.76 -8.73 -16.35
N HIS A 84 23.00 -8.31 -16.55
CA HIS A 84 23.98 -8.19 -15.47
C HIS A 84 23.55 -7.18 -14.42
N ILE A 85 23.14 -5.98 -14.82
CA ILE A 85 22.66 -4.94 -13.88
C ILE A 85 21.41 -5.40 -13.12
N VAL A 86 20.44 -6.02 -13.80
CA VAL A 86 19.24 -6.56 -13.13
C VAL A 86 19.63 -7.60 -12.06
N LYS A 87 20.55 -8.51 -12.40
CA LYS A 87 21.07 -9.49 -11.43
C LYS A 87 21.72 -8.80 -10.23
N CYS A 88 22.54 -7.77 -10.45
CA CYS A 88 23.15 -7.00 -9.38
C CYS A 88 22.11 -6.30 -8.47
N LEU A 89 21.01 -5.79 -9.05
CA LEU A 89 19.93 -5.14 -8.29
C LEU A 89 19.14 -6.11 -7.42
N VAL A 90 18.99 -7.36 -7.86
CA VAL A 90 18.25 -8.41 -7.13
C VAL A 90 19.12 -9.05 -6.06
N ASP A 91 20.35 -9.43 -6.41
CA ASP A 91 21.19 -10.27 -5.56
C ASP A 91 22.02 -9.48 -4.55
N LYS A 92 22.21 -8.18 -4.78
CA LYS A 92 23.13 -7.36 -3.97
C LYS A 92 22.48 -6.05 -3.52
N THR A 93 23.04 -5.51 -2.43
CA THR A 93 22.66 -4.20 -1.89
C THR A 93 23.69 -3.13 -2.32
N PRO A 94 23.32 -1.83 -2.33
CA PRO A 94 24.29 -0.76 -2.62
C PRO A 94 25.52 -0.77 -1.70
N ARG A 95 25.35 -1.20 -0.43
CA ARG A 95 26.43 -1.28 0.55
C ARG A 95 27.50 -2.31 0.17
N GLN A 96 27.12 -3.42 -0.47
CA GLN A 96 28.08 -4.42 -0.95
C GLN A 96 28.96 -3.89 -2.09
N TYR A 97 28.50 -2.86 -2.80
CA TYR A 97 29.28 -2.09 -3.76
C TYR A 97 30.03 -0.91 -3.14
N LYS A 98 30.05 -0.80 -1.80
CA LYS A 98 30.64 0.34 -1.05
C LYS A 98 30.01 1.70 -1.41
N PHE A 99 28.78 1.69 -1.94
CA PHE A 99 28.04 2.93 -2.21
C PHE A 99 27.40 3.46 -0.93
N ARG A 100 27.34 4.80 -0.81
CA ARG A 100 26.71 5.47 0.35
C ARG A 100 25.18 5.60 0.19
N PHE A 101 24.51 4.54 -0.23
CA PHE A 101 23.06 4.47 -0.35
C PHE A 101 22.52 3.29 0.47
N ALA A 102 21.41 3.51 1.19
CA ALA A 102 20.75 2.46 1.93
C ALA A 102 19.96 1.49 1.01
N LEU A 103 19.44 2.02 -0.09
CA LEU A 103 18.58 1.30 -1.04
C LEU A 103 18.97 1.65 -2.48
N TRP A 104 18.50 0.83 -3.43
CA TRP A 104 18.65 1.11 -4.86
C TRP A 104 17.73 2.27 -5.28
N THR A 105 18.24 3.49 -5.16
CA THR A 105 17.63 4.70 -5.73
C THR A 105 18.06 4.87 -7.18
N GLY A 106 17.37 5.71 -7.95
CA GLY A 106 17.79 6.00 -9.32
C GLY A 106 19.24 6.53 -9.42
N ARG A 107 19.72 7.26 -8.38
CA ARG A 107 21.12 7.72 -8.29
C ARG A 107 22.07 6.54 -8.03
N ALA A 108 21.72 5.65 -7.13
CA ALA A 108 22.53 4.46 -6.84
C ALA A 108 22.64 3.54 -8.07
N VAL A 109 21.54 3.34 -8.80
CA VAL A 109 21.52 2.54 -10.04
C VAL A 109 22.35 3.20 -11.15
N ARG A 110 22.30 4.53 -11.29
CA ARG A 110 23.17 5.26 -12.20
C ARG A 110 24.66 5.00 -11.90
N GLN A 111 25.01 5.07 -10.60
CA GLN A 111 26.38 4.81 -10.15
C GLN A 111 26.80 3.36 -10.42
N LEU A 112 25.90 2.39 -10.21
CA LEU A 112 26.13 0.98 -10.53
C LEU A 112 26.39 0.78 -12.01
N ILE A 113 25.55 1.35 -12.88
CA ILE A 113 25.71 1.23 -14.34
C ILE A 113 27.04 1.83 -14.79
N LYS A 114 27.44 2.97 -14.20
CA LYS A 114 28.74 3.59 -14.48
C LYS A 114 29.90 2.69 -14.03
N ALA A 115 29.81 2.09 -12.85
CA ALA A 115 30.85 1.23 -12.31
C ALA A 115 30.99 -0.09 -13.08
N GLU A 116 29.88 -0.74 -13.44
CA GLU A 116 29.88 -2.08 -14.03
C GLU A 116 29.94 -2.06 -15.57
N CYS A 117 29.46 -1.01 -16.21
CA CYS A 117 29.35 -0.93 -17.66
C CYS A 117 30.16 0.22 -18.27
N GLY A 118 30.75 1.11 -17.46
CA GLY A 118 31.44 2.32 -17.93
C GLY A 118 30.51 3.38 -18.54
N VAL A 119 29.19 3.19 -18.46
CA VAL A 119 28.20 4.04 -19.11
C VAL A 119 27.61 5.04 -18.13
N ASP A 120 27.79 6.32 -18.39
CA ASP A 120 27.07 7.36 -17.64
C ASP A 120 25.83 7.81 -18.42
N MET A 121 24.67 7.78 -17.74
CA MET A 121 23.40 8.11 -18.36
C MET A 121 22.54 9.03 -17.48
N PRO A 122 21.69 9.88 -18.09
CA PRO A 122 20.79 10.75 -17.36
C PRO A 122 19.82 9.97 -16.44
N ALA A 123 19.46 10.56 -15.31
CA ALA A 123 18.54 9.96 -14.34
C ALA A 123 17.17 9.58 -14.95
N ARG A 124 16.72 10.31 -15.97
CA ARG A 124 15.49 9.99 -16.73
C ARG A 124 15.64 8.64 -17.47
N THR A 125 16.77 8.43 -18.12
CA THR A 125 17.08 7.19 -18.85
C THR A 125 17.14 6.01 -17.88
N VAL A 126 17.82 6.16 -16.72
CA VAL A 126 17.85 5.12 -15.67
C VAL A 126 16.44 4.74 -15.21
N ARG A 127 15.55 5.72 -14.98
CA ARG A 127 14.14 5.44 -14.61
C ARG A 127 13.40 4.67 -15.70
N SER A 128 13.65 4.97 -16.97
CA SER A 128 13.06 4.25 -18.10
C SER A 128 13.54 2.81 -18.16
N TYR A 129 14.82 2.56 -17.89
CA TYR A 129 15.39 1.21 -17.75
C TYR A 129 14.76 0.45 -16.59
N LEU A 130 14.70 1.05 -15.40
CA LEU A 130 14.09 0.43 -14.22
C LEU A 130 12.62 0.05 -14.48
N LYS A 131 11.82 0.95 -15.06
CA LYS A 131 10.43 0.66 -15.43
C LYS A 131 10.32 -0.52 -16.40
N ARG A 132 11.19 -0.59 -17.43
CA ARG A 132 11.22 -1.68 -18.40
C ARG A 132 11.63 -3.01 -17.78
N TRP A 133 12.54 -2.99 -16.79
CA TRP A 133 12.95 -4.18 -16.03
C TRP A 133 11.94 -4.60 -14.96
N GLY A 134 10.80 -3.90 -14.83
CA GLY A 134 9.74 -4.23 -13.86
C GLY A 134 9.97 -3.67 -12.47
N PHE A 135 10.97 -2.79 -12.28
CA PHE A 135 11.21 -2.14 -10.98
C PHE A 135 10.35 -0.90 -10.82
N THR A 136 9.65 -0.80 -9.69
CA THR A 136 8.83 0.35 -9.31
C THR A 136 9.33 0.93 -7.98
N PRO A 137 9.16 2.25 -7.74
CA PRO A 137 9.48 2.84 -6.45
C PRO A 137 8.58 2.23 -5.37
N GLN A 138 9.20 1.66 -4.33
CA GLN A 138 8.50 1.08 -3.19
C GLN A 138 8.84 1.85 -1.91
N ARG A 139 7.87 1.95 -1.00
CA ARG A 139 8.14 2.45 0.35
C ARG A 139 8.83 1.34 1.14
N PRO A 140 10.02 1.57 1.70
CA PRO A 140 10.72 0.53 2.42
C PRO A 140 9.99 0.14 3.69
N GLU A 141 9.92 -1.15 3.96
CA GLU A 141 9.54 -1.68 5.26
C GLU A 141 10.72 -1.51 6.23
N LYS A 142 10.43 -0.97 7.41
CA LYS A 142 11.44 -0.81 8.47
C LYS A 142 11.45 -2.06 9.33
N ARG A 143 12.60 -2.73 9.41
CA ARG A 143 12.83 -3.84 10.34
C ARG A 143 13.93 -3.48 11.31
N ALA A 144 13.74 -3.78 12.58
CA ALA A 144 14.78 -3.59 13.58
C ALA A 144 15.96 -4.52 13.29
N ARG A 145 17.19 -4.02 13.47
CA ARG A 145 18.40 -4.84 13.29
C ARG A 145 18.50 -5.95 14.34
N GLU A 146 17.91 -5.71 15.50
CA GLU A 146 17.86 -6.60 16.66
C GLU A 146 16.83 -7.73 16.50
N GLN A 147 15.96 -7.64 15.49
CA GLN A 147 14.98 -8.69 15.20
C GLN A 147 15.67 -9.99 14.79
N LYS A 148 15.25 -11.08 15.41
CA LYS A 148 15.74 -12.43 15.10
C LYS A 148 14.73 -13.13 14.18
N PRO A 149 15.02 -13.35 12.88
CA PRO A 149 14.09 -14.00 11.94
C PRO A 149 13.62 -15.38 12.42
N GLN A 150 14.51 -16.16 13.00
CA GLN A 150 14.19 -17.48 13.55
C GLN A 150 13.16 -17.42 14.69
N ALA A 151 13.16 -16.35 15.50
CA ALA A 151 12.16 -16.17 16.56
C ALA A 151 10.79 -15.83 15.97
N VAL A 152 10.75 -15.06 14.88
CA VAL A 152 9.52 -14.74 14.12
C VAL A 152 8.95 -16.02 13.51
N GLU A 153 9.76 -16.81 12.81
CA GLU A 153 9.36 -18.08 12.20
C GLU A 153 8.84 -19.07 13.26
N LYS A 154 9.57 -19.25 14.35
CA LYS A 154 9.17 -20.09 15.48
C LYS A 154 7.83 -19.63 16.10
N TRP A 155 7.61 -18.31 16.15
CA TRP A 155 6.35 -17.76 16.64
C TRP A 155 5.18 -18.15 15.72
N VAL A 156 5.30 -17.88 14.43
CA VAL A 156 4.24 -18.11 13.45
C VAL A 156 3.95 -19.61 13.27
N GLU A 157 4.97 -20.45 13.21
CA GLU A 157 4.84 -21.87 12.90
C GLU A 157 4.55 -22.75 14.11
N ARG A 158 5.01 -22.36 15.30
CA ARG A 158 4.93 -23.22 16.49
C ARG A 158 4.21 -22.59 17.68
N ASN A 159 4.66 -21.39 18.10
CA ASN A 159 4.18 -20.81 19.36
C ASN A 159 2.71 -20.38 19.25
N TYR A 160 2.38 -19.57 18.26
CA TYR A 160 1.01 -19.09 18.07
C TYR A 160 0.01 -20.21 17.76
N PRO A 161 0.26 -21.17 16.86
CA PRO A 161 -0.66 -22.29 16.64
C PRO A 161 -0.93 -23.12 17.89
N ARG A 162 0.05 -23.24 18.79
CA ARG A 162 -0.14 -23.93 20.08
C ARG A 162 -1.03 -23.10 21.02
N ILE A 163 -0.81 -21.78 21.09
CA ILE A 163 -1.65 -20.86 21.87
C ILE A 163 -3.09 -20.89 21.33
N ALA A 164 -3.27 -20.78 20.02
CA ALA A 164 -4.58 -20.75 19.38
C ALA A 164 -5.37 -22.05 19.61
N ARG A 165 -4.72 -23.21 19.49
CA ARG A 165 -5.35 -24.51 19.80
C ARG A 165 -5.76 -24.61 21.26
N ALA A 166 -4.89 -24.20 22.18
CA ALA A 166 -5.19 -24.22 23.61
C ALA A 166 -6.30 -23.21 23.98
N ALA A 167 -6.30 -22.02 23.37
CA ALA A 167 -7.36 -21.05 23.56
C ALA A 167 -8.71 -21.61 23.07
N LYS A 168 -8.75 -22.18 21.87
CA LYS A 168 -9.96 -22.77 21.30
C LYS A 168 -10.51 -23.92 22.14
N SER A 169 -9.66 -24.84 22.61
CA SER A 169 -10.10 -25.99 23.44
C SER A 169 -10.64 -25.56 24.80
N MET A 170 -10.22 -24.43 25.35
CA MET A 170 -10.64 -23.87 26.63
C MET A 170 -11.70 -22.77 26.50
N GLY A 171 -12.15 -22.42 25.29
CA GLY A 171 -13.15 -21.37 25.07
C GLY A 171 -12.63 -19.94 25.31
N TYR A 172 -11.32 -19.73 25.24
CA TYR A 172 -10.71 -18.41 25.37
C TYR A 172 -10.77 -17.64 24.05
N GLU A 173 -11.07 -16.34 24.11
CA GLU A 173 -10.90 -15.43 22.97
C GLU A 173 -9.51 -14.79 23.01
N ILE A 174 -8.86 -14.69 21.84
CA ILE A 174 -7.52 -14.10 21.73
C ILE A 174 -7.63 -12.63 21.34
N PHE A 175 -6.98 -11.78 22.15
CA PHE A 175 -6.81 -10.35 21.91
C PHE A 175 -5.34 -10.03 21.71
N TRP A 176 -5.04 -9.17 20.74
CA TRP A 176 -3.71 -8.57 20.55
C TRP A 176 -3.77 -7.14 21.03
N GLY A 177 -2.89 -6.80 21.94
CA GLY A 177 -2.84 -5.46 22.54
C GLY A 177 -1.56 -4.72 22.20
N ASP A 178 -1.65 -3.40 22.18
CA ASP A 178 -0.55 -2.49 21.94
C ASP A 178 -0.83 -1.10 22.55
N GLU A 179 0.24 -0.29 22.68
CA GLU A 179 0.13 1.09 23.09
C GLU A 179 0.51 2.04 21.97
N THR A 180 -0.22 3.15 21.89
CA THR A 180 0.11 4.21 20.93
C THR A 180 -0.11 5.58 21.57
N GLY A 181 0.38 6.61 20.90
CA GLY A 181 0.10 8.00 21.26
C GLY A 181 -0.05 8.86 20.02
N VAL A 182 -0.99 9.77 20.08
CA VAL A 182 -1.23 10.79 19.07
C VAL A 182 -0.89 12.16 19.67
N SER A 183 -0.31 13.01 18.85
CA SER A 183 0.06 14.39 19.23
C SER A 183 -0.64 15.37 18.30
N THR A 184 -0.95 16.56 18.79
CA THR A 184 -1.45 17.68 17.97
C THR A 184 -0.49 18.08 16.84
N ARG A 185 0.78 17.66 16.92
CA ARG A 185 1.79 17.82 15.84
C ARG A 185 1.91 16.58 14.94
N SER A 186 0.92 15.70 14.95
CA SER A 186 0.92 14.49 14.10
C SER A 186 0.93 14.86 12.61
N THR A 187 1.39 13.92 11.77
CA THR A 187 1.46 14.12 10.33
C THR A 187 0.05 14.19 9.75
N TYR A 188 -0.27 15.28 9.07
CA TYR A 188 -1.53 15.47 8.38
C TYR A 188 -1.53 14.83 7.00
N SER A 189 -2.71 14.47 6.53
CA SER A 189 -2.93 13.91 5.21
C SER A 189 -2.75 14.97 4.12
N ARG A 190 -2.43 14.51 2.90
CA ARG A 190 -2.32 15.42 1.74
C ARG A 190 -3.71 15.92 1.35
N GLY A 191 -3.82 17.23 1.08
CA GLY A 191 -5.00 17.86 0.50
C GLY A 191 -4.79 18.23 -0.97
N TYR A 192 -5.88 18.53 -1.67
CA TYR A 192 -5.83 19.05 -3.04
C TYR A 192 -5.72 20.58 -3.00
N ALA A 193 -4.88 21.12 -3.88
CA ALA A 193 -4.74 22.55 -4.11
C ALA A 193 -4.44 22.80 -5.60
N PRO A 194 -4.63 24.01 -6.14
CA PRO A 194 -4.22 24.34 -7.49
C PRO A 194 -2.74 24.02 -7.72
N LYS A 195 -2.41 23.58 -8.94
CA LYS A 195 -1.03 23.25 -9.31
C LYS A 195 -0.08 24.39 -9.00
N GLY A 196 0.98 24.08 -8.24
CA GLY A 196 1.98 25.07 -7.82
C GLY A 196 1.61 25.85 -6.55
N LYS A 197 0.44 25.64 -5.97
CA LYS A 197 0.03 26.22 -4.67
C LYS A 197 0.03 25.15 -3.60
N THR A 198 0.71 25.39 -2.49
CA THR A 198 0.68 24.49 -1.33
C THR A 198 -0.49 24.88 -0.43
N PRO A 199 -1.36 23.93 -0.03
CA PRO A 199 -2.42 24.23 0.92
C PRO A 199 -1.82 24.59 2.28
N ILE A 200 -2.38 25.58 2.93
CA ILE A 200 -1.99 26.00 4.27
C ILE A 200 -2.94 25.34 5.26
N LEU A 201 -2.38 24.72 6.29
CA LEU A 201 -3.12 24.17 7.42
C LEU A 201 -2.71 24.94 8.68
N SER A 202 -3.67 25.59 9.31
CA SER A 202 -3.43 26.30 10.58
C SER A 202 -3.35 25.27 11.71
N VAL A 203 -2.24 25.28 12.42
CA VAL A 203 -1.99 24.39 13.56
C VAL A 203 -1.57 25.20 14.79
N THR A 204 -1.96 24.77 15.96
CA THR A 204 -1.52 25.40 17.21
C THR A 204 -0.03 25.15 17.42
N SER A 205 0.76 26.21 17.47
CA SER A 205 2.22 26.12 17.65
C SER A 205 2.66 26.11 19.12
N VAL A 206 1.85 26.67 20.01
CA VAL A 206 2.22 27.01 21.39
C VAL A 206 2.33 25.79 22.29
N VAL A 207 1.42 24.82 22.20
CA VAL A 207 1.42 23.63 23.08
C VAL A 207 1.30 22.35 22.25
N SER A 208 2.32 21.49 22.33
CA SER A 208 2.24 20.14 21.80
C SER A 208 1.56 19.23 22.82
N CYS A 209 0.28 18.96 22.63
CA CYS A 209 -0.45 18.02 23.46
C CYS A 209 -0.29 16.59 22.91
N ARG A 210 -0.25 15.63 23.84
CA ARG A 210 -0.23 14.21 23.51
C ARG A 210 -1.27 13.46 24.34
N VAL A 211 -2.04 12.63 23.69
CA VAL A 211 -2.95 11.65 24.29
C VAL A 211 -2.46 10.26 23.94
N ASN A 212 -2.39 9.40 24.95
CA ASN A 212 -1.96 8.02 24.80
C ASN A 212 -3.18 7.09 24.84
N MET A 213 -3.06 5.96 24.19
CA MET A 213 -4.08 4.91 24.13
C MET A 213 -3.42 3.56 24.36
N ILE A 214 -4.11 2.68 25.04
CA ILE A 214 -3.89 1.24 25.00
C ILE A 214 -5.13 0.61 24.39
N SER A 215 -4.94 -0.31 23.47
CA SER A 215 -6.02 -1.03 22.79
C SER A 215 -5.77 -2.51 22.74
N ALA A 216 -6.82 -3.27 22.47
CA ALA A 216 -6.75 -4.68 22.18
C ALA A 216 -7.84 -5.06 21.17
N VAL A 217 -7.44 -5.78 20.12
CA VAL A 217 -8.33 -6.23 19.04
C VAL A 217 -8.34 -7.75 18.95
N SER A 218 -9.52 -8.34 18.69
CA SER A 218 -9.65 -9.78 18.43
C SER A 218 -9.92 -10.05 16.95
N ASN A 219 -9.60 -11.27 16.50
CA ASN A 219 -9.94 -11.73 15.14
C ASN A 219 -11.45 -11.91 14.93
N ARG A 220 -12.25 -11.87 16.00
CA ARG A 220 -13.71 -11.84 15.96
C ARG A 220 -14.26 -10.43 15.72
N GLY A 221 -13.37 -9.41 15.66
CA GLY A 221 -13.73 -8.03 15.40
C GLY A 221 -14.08 -7.21 16.65
N LYS A 222 -13.87 -7.75 17.85
CA LYS A 222 -14.02 -6.99 19.08
C LYS A 222 -12.82 -6.06 19.25
N LEU A 223 -13.09 -4.84 19.68
CA LEU A 223 -12.09 -3.82 19.99
C LEU A 223 -12.37 -3.24 21.37
N HIS A 224 -11.37 -3.30 22.24
CA HIS A 224 -11.37 -2.61 23.52
C HIS A 224 -10.25 -1.57 23.54
N PHE A 225 -10.50 -0.37 24.06
CA PHE A 225 -9.49 0.66 24.15
C PHE A 225 -9.69 1.56 25.39
N ARG A 226 -8.60 2.20 25.80
CA ARG A 226 -8.59 3.17 26.86
C ARG A 226 -7.63 4.31 26.54
N LEU A 227 -8.14 5.55 26.62
CA LEU A 227 -7.32 6.76 26.48
C LEU A 227 -6.77 7.16 27.86
N PHE A 228 -5.56 7.67 27.86
CA PHE A 228 -4.94 8.14 29.11
C PHE A 228 -3.88 9.20 28.85
N HIS A 229 -3.58 9.97 29.92
CA HIS A 229 -2.57 11.02 29.90
C HIS A 229 -1.28 10.55 30.57
N GLY A 230 -0.15 11.08 30.08
CA GLY A 230 1.18 10.70 30.56
C GLY A 230 1.58 9.28 30.20
N PRO A 231 2.68 8.76 30.72
CA PRO A 231 3.17 7.43 30.41
C PRO A 231 2.22 6.33 30.88
N LEU A 232 2.29 5.16 30.24
CA LEU A 232 1.62 3.97 30.72
C LEU A 232 2.26 3.58 32.07
N SER A 233 1.43 3.31 33.07
CA SER A 233 1.86 2.80 34.37
C SER A 233 1.31 1.40 34.60
N ILE A 234 1.89 0.66 35.56
CA ILE A 234 1.40 -0.68 35.93
C ILE A 234 -0.08 -0.63 36.32
N LEU A 235 -0.50 0.39 37.08
CA LEU A 235 -1.90 0.54 37.49
C LEU A 235 -2.84 0.78 36.29
N LYS A 236 -2.43 1.61 35.33
CA LYS A 236 -3.21 1.85 34.11
C LYS A 236 -3.35 0.56 33.30
N TYR A 237 -2.26 -0.20 33.16
CA TYR A 237 -2.28 -1.48 32.46
C TYR A 237 -3.17 -2.53 33.15
N LEU A 238 -3.05 -2.69 34.46
CA LEU A 238 -3.90 -3.61 35.20
C LEU A 238 -5.39 -3.22 35.15
N ARG A 239 -5.68 -1.91 35.17
CA ARG A 239 -7.04 -1.41 34.98
C ARG A 239 -7.56 -1.75 33.59
N PHE A 240 -6.76 -1.55 32.56
CA PHE A 240 -7.10 -1.94 31.18
C PHE A 240 -7.40 -3.43 31.07
N LEU A 241 -6.53 -4.31 31.61
CA LEU A 241 -6.76 -5.75 31.59
C LEU A 241 -8.04 -6.17 32.32
N ARG A 242 -8.36 -5.52 33.43
CA ARG A 242 -9.61 -5.76 34.18
C ARG A 242 -10.82 -5.35 33.35
N ASP A 243 -10.78 -4.17 32.76
CA ASP A 243 -11.87 -3.65 31.92
C ASP A 243 -12.07 -4.57 30.70
N LEU A 244 -10.99 -4.97 30.02
CA LEU A 244 -11.03 -5.91 28.90
C LEU A 244 -11.65 -7.26 29.28
N MET A 245 -11.26 -7.83 30.44
CA MET A 245 -11.85 -9.08 30.95
C MET A 245 -13.36 -8.97 31.24
N ASN A 246 -13.78 -7.82 31.77
CA ASN A 246 -15.19 -7.57 32.09
C ASN A 246 -16.01 -7.38 30.81
N ASP A 247 -15.51 -6.61 29.85
CA ASP A 247 -16.17 -6.39 28.56
C ASP A 247 -16.26 -7.67 27.72
N ALA A 248 -15.25 -8.52 27.79
CA ALA A 248 -15.26 -9.81 27.09
C ALA A 248 -16.34 -10.74 27.61
N GLY A 249 -16.59 -10.74 28.93
CA GLY A 249 -17.58 -11.61 29.60
C GLY A 249 -17.20 -13.09 29.69
N HIS A 250 -16.08 -13.50 29.14
CA HIS A 250 -15.55 -14.85 29.10
C HIS A 250 -14.02 -14.85 29.25
N PRO A 251 -13.36 -16.02 29.45
CA PRO A 251 -11.91 -16.09 29.55
C PRO A 251 -11.20 -15.59 28.28
N ILE A 252 -10.05 -14.91 28.45
CA ILE A 252 -9.31 -14.30 27.38
C ILE A 252 -7.81 -14.68 27.38
N VAL A 253 -7.23 -14.68 26.21
CA VAL A 253 -5.78 -14.66 25.99
C VAL A 253 -5.41 -13.29 25.49
N VAL A 254 -4.41 -12.65 26.10
CA VAL A 254 -3.88 -11.36 25.63
C VAL A 254 -2.46 -11.56 25.12
N ILE A 255 -2.20 -11.15 23.91
CA ILE A 255 -0.89 -11.19 23.28
C ILE A 255 -0.41 -9.73 23.14
N VAL A 256 0.73 -9.42 23.76
CA VAL A 256 1.32 -8.07 23.78
C VAL A 256 2.78 -8.11 23.37
N ASP A 257 3.39 -6.95 23.18
CA ASP A 257 4.82 -6.83 22.95
C ASP A 257 5.64 -7.09 24.25
N ASN A 258 6.96 -6.97 24.14
CA ASN A 258 7.89 -7.21 25.24
C ASN A 258 8.21 -5.95 26.08
N LEU A 259 7.29 -4.99 26.21
CA LEU A 259 7.48 -3.85 27.09
C LEU A 259 7.75 -4.28 28.55
N ARG A 260 8.70 -3.63 29.21
CA ARG A 260 9.10 -3.96 30.60
C ARG A 260 7.92 -3.97 31.57
N ILE A 261 6.91 -3.14 31.34
CA ILE A 261 5.73 -3.02 32.20
C ILE A 261 4.93 -4.32 32.24
N HIS A 262 4.85 -5.04 31.11
CA HIS A 262 4.11 -6.32 31.01
C HIS A 262 4.80 -7.43 31.81
N HIS A 263 6.10 -7.31 32.05
CA HIS A 263 6.89 -8.27 32.81
C HIS A 263 7.02 -7.93 34.30
N ALA A 264 6.43 -6.83 34.75
CA ALA A 264 6.52 -6.39 36.14
C ALA A 264 6.02 -7.46 37.12
N LYS A 265 6.69 -7.62 38.27
CA LYS A 265 6.32 -8.60 39.30
C LYS A 265 4.85 -8.49 39.71
N ILE A 266 4.35 -7.26 39.87
CA ILE A 266 2.94 -6.96 40.23
C ILE A 266 1.99 -7.48 39.14
N VAL A 267 2.30 -7.27 37.87
CA VAL A 267 1.49 -7.77 36.73
C VAL A 267 1.48 -9.30 36.72
N LYS A 268 2.64 -9.92 36.87
CA LYS A 268 2.75 -11.39 36.93
C LYS A 268 1.94 -11.97 38.10
N ALA A 269 2.03 -11.37 39.29
CA ALA A 269 1.27 -11.81 40.45
C ALA A 269 -0.26 -11.62 40.24
N TRP A 270 -0.66 -10.52 39.61
CA TRP A 270 -2.05 -10.25 39.29
C TRP A 270 -2.63 -11.27 38.29
N LEU A 271 -1.88 -11.60 37.24
CA LEU A 271 -2.22 -12.60 36.24
C LEU A 271 -2.28 -14.02 36.86
N ALA A 272 -1.33 -14.35 37.75
CA ALA A 272 -1.29 -15.64 38.42
C ALA A 272 -2.56 -15.94 39.25
N LYS A 273 -3.12 -14.90 39.88
CA LYS A 273 -4.37 -15.00 40.63
C LYS A 273 -5.62 -15.13 39.76
N ARG A 274 -5.50 -14.98 38.43
CA ARG A 274 -6.62 -14.95 37.46
C ARG A 274 -6.39 -15.86 36.25
N LYS A 275 -5.63 -16.94 36.44
CA LYS A 275 -5.25 -17.87 35.37
C LYS A 275 -6.43 -18.44 34.60
N ASP A 276 -7.56 -18.59 35.25
CA ASP A 276 -8.78 -19.13 34.65
C ASP A 276 -9.55 -18.10 33.82
N ARG A 277 -9.24 -16.82 33.97
CA ARG A 277 -9.91 -15.72 33.27
C ARG A 277 -9.04 -15.01 32.26
N VAL A 278 -7.73 -14.91 32.49
CA VAL A 278 -6.81 -14.21 31.60
C VAL A 278 -5.43 -14.88 31.56
N ARG A 279 -4.94 -15.11 30.35
CA ARG A 279 -3.56 -15.55 30.12
C ARG A 279 -2.85 -14.52 29.22
N CYS A 280 -1.60 -14.24 29.52
CA CYS A 280 -0.79 -13.28 28.76
C CYS A 280 0.38 -13.97 28.08
N PHE A 281 0.57 -13.70 26.79
CA PHE A 281 1.70 -14.16 25.98
C PHE A 281 2.40 -12.96 25.33
N PHE A 282 3.64 -13.17 24.91
CA PHE A 282 4.49 -12.10 24.41
C PHE A 282 4.91 -12.40 22.98
N LEU A 283 4.83 -11.41 22.11
CA LEU A 283 5.37 -11.45 20.76
C LEU A 283 6.91 -11.58 20.79
N PRO A 284 7.53 -12.07 19.72
CA PRO A 284 8.97 -11.98 19.57
C PRO A 284 9.45 -10.53 19.71
N ALA A 285 10.60 -10.34 20.33
CA ALA A 285 11.17 -9.01 20.49
C ALA A 285 11.37 -8.31 19.13
N TYR A 286 11.12 -7.01 19.08
CA TYR A 286 11.29 -6.18 17.88
C TYR A 286 10.49 -6.63 16.65
N SER A 287 9.29 -7.17 16.85
CA SER A 287 8.44 -7.69 15.77
C SER A 287 7.03 -7.06 15.78
N PRO A 288 6.92 -5.72 15.69
CA PRO A 288 5.62 -5.03 15.72
C PRO A 288 4.74 -5.42 14.52
N GLU A 289 5.34 -5.79 13.39
CA GLU A 289 4.61 -6.22 12.19
C GLU A 289 3.74 -7.48 12.41
N LEU A 290 4.02 -8.25 13.46
CA LEU A 290 3.20 -9.40 13.86
C LEU A 290 1.99 -9.01 14.70
N ASN A 291 1.93 -7.76 15.21
CA ASN A 291 0.82 -7.33 16.05
C ASN A 291 -0.32 -6.76 15.20
N PRO A 292 -1.51 -7.41 15.15
CA PRO A 292 -2.67 -6.84 14.46
C PRO A 292 -3.11 -5.48 15.00
N ASP A 293 -2.90 -5.19 16.28
CA ASP A 293 -3.30 -3.93 16.90
C ASP A 293 -2.48 -2.73 16.37
N GLU A 294 -1.28 -2.95 15.84
CA GLU A 294 -0.52 -1.91 15.12
C GLU A 294 -1.29 -1.35 13.89
N LEU A 295 -2.18 -2.17 13.30
CA LEU A 295 -3.04 -1.73 12.21
C LEU A 295 -4.18 -0.84 12.71
N VAL A 296 -4.70 -1.11 13.89
CA VAL A 296 -5.68 -0.26 14.58
C VAL A 296 -5.03 1.09 14.92
N ASN A 297 -3.81 1.04 15.45
CA ASN A 297 -3.00 2.23 15.75
C ASN A 297 -2.69 3.06 14.50
N ALA A 298 -2.39 2.41 13.38
CA ALA A 298 -2.15 3.09 12.10
C ALA A 298 -3.44 3.72 11.55
N ASP A 299 -4.59 3.03 11.66
CA ASP A 299 -5.90 3.55 11.26
C ASP A 299 -6.30 4.78 12.08
N LEU A 300 -6.09 4.73 13.40
CA LEU A 300 -6.31 5.89 14.28
C LEU A 300 -5.46 7.08 13.85
N LYS A 301 -4.14 6.90 13.71
CA LYS A 301 -3.22 7.99 13.31
C LYS A 301 -3.59 8.57 11.95
N LEU A 302 -3.99 7.73 11.01
CA LEU A 302 -4.46 8.18 9.70
C LEU A 302 -5.80 8.92 9.79
N GLY A 303 -6.72 8.43 10.61
CA GLY A 303 -8.03 9.04 10.84
C GLY A 303 -7.90 10.43 11.44
N ILE A 304 -7.11 10.57 12.50
CA ILE A 304 -6.84 11.88 13.13
C ILE A 304 -6.11 12.82 12.15
N GLY A 305 -5.12 12.33 11.39
CA GLY A 305 -4.40 13.15 10.42
C GLY A 305 -5.25 13.64 9.22
N ARG A 306 -6.50 13.18 9.08
CA ARG A 306 -7.47 13.64 8.08
C ARG A 306 -8.48 14.64 8.63
N ARG A 307 -8.55 14.77 9.94
CA ARG A 307 -9.44 15.70 10.62
C ARG A 307 -8.81 17.09 10.72
N GLU A 308 -9.60 18.06 11.12
CA GLU A 308 -9.11 19.36 11.51
C GLU A 308 -8.13 19.23 12.69
N PRO A 309 -7.02 19.97 12.69
CA PRO A 309 -6.06 19.92 13.78
C PRO A 309 -6.71 20.26 15.13
N ALA A 310 -6.59 19.37 16.08
CA ALA A 310 -7.10 19.63 17.41
C ALA A 310 -6.39 20.84 18.06
N PHE A 311 -7.16 21.75 18.60
CA PHE A 311 -6.67 22.97 19.23
C PHE A 311 -6.00 22.68 20.57
N ASP A 312 -6.57 21.76 21.34
CA ASP A 312 -6.08 21.39 22.66
C ASP A 312 -6.11 19.87 22.88
N LYS A 313 -5.82 19.48 24.10
CA LYS A 313 -5.76 18.07 24.52
C LYS A 313 -7.13 17.44 24.65
N VAL A 314 -8.14 18.21 25.04
CA VAL A 314 -9.52 17.74 25.25
C VAL A 314 -10.13 17.40 23.89
N GLU A 315 -9.96 18.30 22.92
CA GLU A 315 -10.43 18.09 21.56
C GLU A 315 -9.72 16.90 20.90
N LEU A 316 -8.38 16.75 21.08
CA LEU A 316 -7.65 15.60 20.58
C LEU A 316 -8.18 14.29 21.18
N GLU A 317 -8.44 14.27 22.49
CA GLU A 317 -9.02 13.10 23.16
C GLU A 317 -10.42 12.78 22.64
N CYS A 318 -11.25 13.80 22.42
CA CYS A 318 -12.58 13.65 21.84
C CYS A 318 -12.50 13.04 20.43
N GLN A 319 -11.68 13.61 19.55
CA GLN A 319 -11.47 13.10 18.20
C GLN A 319 -10.96 11.65 18.19
N MET A 320 -10.03 11.30 19.09
CA MET A 320 -9.53 9.93 19.22
C MET A 320 -10.63 8.97 19.69
N ARG A 321 -11.42 9.39 20.67
CA ARG A 321 -12.53 8.61 21.23
C ARG A 321 -13.58 8.32 20.17
N GLU A 322 -14.05 9.33 19.47
CA GLU A 322 -15.01 9.18 18.36
C GLU A 322 -14.52 8.21 17.29
N HIS A 323 -13.24 8.33 16.88
CA HIS A 323 -12.68 7.44 15.87
C HIS A 323 -12.64 6.00 16.36
N MET A 324 -12.24 5.77 17.61
CA MET A 324 -12.13 4.43 18.19
C MET A 324 -13.50 3.81 18.50
N GLU A 325 -14.50 4.61 18.90
CA GLU A 325 -15.88 4.15 19.05
C GLU A 325 -16.48 3.73 17.70
N ALA A 326 -16.24 4.52 16.63
CA ALA A 326 -16.65 4.14 15.28
C ALA A 326 -16.00 2.81 14.84
N ASN A 327 -14.74 2.59 15.20
CA ASN A 327 -14.05 1.33 14.95
C ASN A 327 -14.63 0.18 15.77
N ARG A 328 -14.93 0.39 17.05
CA ARG A 328 -15.57 -0.58 17.96
C ARG A 328 -16.93 -1.01 17.44
N ASN A 329 -17.67 -0.09 16.85
CA ASN A 329 -18.99 -0.32 16.26
C ASN A 329 -18.91 -0.90 14.82
N SER A 330 -17.69 -1.22 14.34
CA SER A 330 -17.46 -1.76 12.99
C SER A 330 -16.66 -3.08 13.05
N PRO A 331 -17.24 -4.18 13.59
CA PRO A 331 -16.52 -5.46 13.75
C PRO A 331 -15.93 -6.02 12.47
N ASP A 332 -16.61 -5.84 11.34
CA ASP A 332 -16.14 -6.33 10.04
C ASP A 332 -14.91 -5.55 9.53
N LYS A 333 -14.80 -4.26 9.86
CA LYS A 333 -13.57 -3.50 9.60
C LYS A 333 -12.41 -4.07 10.40
N MET A 334 -12.63 -4.38 11.68
CA MET A 334 -11.60 -4.95 12.56
C MET A 334 -11.17 -6.36 12.06
N LYS A 335 -12.11 -7.22 11.69
CA LYS A 335 -11.79 -8.54 11.09
C LYS A 335 -10.96 -8.42 9.83
N LYS A 336 -11.25 -7.45 8.95
CA LYS A 336 -10.50 -7.22 7.69
C LYS A 336 -9.04 -6.85 7.94
N MET A 337 -8.68 -6.29 9.08
CA MET A 337 -7.29 -5.98 9.43
C MET A 337 -6.43 -7.26 9.49
N PHE A 338 -7.00 -8.38 9.94
CA PHE A 338 -6.32 -9.67 10.00
C PHE A 338 -6.08 -10.33 8.63
N ASN A 339 -6.58 -9.74 7.54
CA ASN A 339 -6.31 -10.23 6.18
C ASN A 339 -4.95 -9.77 5.62
N LYS A 340 -4.27 -8.82 6.28
CA LYS A 340 -2.93 -8.39 5.83
C LYS A 340 -1.91 -9.53 5.97
N PRO A 341 -1.00 -9.70 4.99
CA PRO A 341 -0.05 -10.83 4.97
C PRO A 341 0.76 -10.98 6.26
N SER A 342 1.20 -9.87 6.87
CA SER A 342 2.02 -9.88 8.09
C SER A 342 1.30 -10.44 9.32
N VAL A 343 -0.02 -10.28 9.40
CA VAL A 343 -0.84 -10.69 10.56
C VAL A 343 -1.85 -11.80 10.23
N ASN A 344 -1.85 -12.30 9.00
CA ASN A 344 -2.81 -13.34 8.57
C ASN A 344 -2.71 -14.65 9.39
N TYR A 345 -1.56 -14.91 9.99
CA TYR A 345 -1.38 -16.04 10.92
C TYR A 345 -2.39 -15.98 12.08
N ALA A 346 -2.76 -14.78 12.54
CA ALA A 346 -3.66 -14.52 13.66
C ALA A 346 -5.16 -14.68 13.31
N ARG A 347 -5.50 -14.85 12.03
CA ARG A 347 -6.88 -14.96 11.57
C ARG A 347 -7.57 -16.25 12.00
N LYS A 348 -6.82 -17.34 12.13
CA LYS A 348 -7.33 -18.71 12.40
C LYS A 348 -7.29 -19.08 13.89
N GLY A 349 -7.35 -18.13 14.80
CA GLY A 349 -7.36 -18.35 16.24
C GLY A 349 -8.76 -18.47 16.83
#